data_75b4658b4cd4f19f70b7805d9d187a2b
#
_entry.id   75b4658b4cd4f19f70b7805d9d187a2b
#
_cell.length_a   1.000
_cell.length_b   1.000
_cell.length_c   1.000
_cell.angle_alpha   90.00
_cell.angle_beta   90.00
_cell.angle_gamma   90.00
#
_symmetry.space_group_name_H-M   'P 1'
#
loop_
_entity.id
_entity.type
_entity.pdbx_description
1 polymer ?
#
loop_
_entity_poly.entity_id
_entity_poly.type
_entity_poly.pdbx_seq_one_letter_code
_entity_poly.pdbx_strand_id
1 'polypeptide(L)'
;MSSLSNIAIKLIPASHFSIDELTGIYNQTRVDYMVPMPMNSARLMEYIEFYDVDLDRSVVAIEDGELRGVAMLGVRAERTWVTRLGVIPSTRRGGVGEALMQSLLEQSARLGIDFTMLEVIKNNVPAHRLFLKLGFYEIGELLILRRAPSKKLVEPVIADARRLERYEALDLVGYDRGTQPWTNQSESMSHAQDISGLYLTLQDGSQGWLVYQRQKFTLTHFIYKTEVGDPATMAYAFLSHLHHQYPRLDTHIENIQVNDPHLPGFQKMGYVESFRRIEMWRGNPPSSIMPSK
;
A
#
# COMPACT_ATOMS: atom_id res chain seq x y z
N MET A 1 -14.21 -40.41 28.52
CA MET A 1 -13.08 -39.46 28.41
C MET A 1 -12.87 -39.19 26.94
N SER A 2 -13.47 -38.13 26.43
CA SER A 2 -13.31 -37.72 25.05
C SER A 2 -11.93 -37.10 24.87
N SER A 3 -11.07 -37.73 24.06
CA SER A 3 -9.79 -37.16 23.65
C SER A 3 -10.11 -35.91 22.84
N LEU A 4 -9.89 -34.75 23.45
CA LEU A 4 -9.77 -33.51 22.70
C LEU A 4 -8.58 -33.69 21.75
N SER A 5 -8.84 -34.11 20.51
CA SER A 5 -7.84 -34.08 19.45
C SER A 5 -7.43 -32.61 19.34
N ASN A 6 -6.19 -32.33 19.63
CA ASN A 6 -5.57 -31.04 19.40
C ASN A 6 -5.48 -30.88 17.88
N ILE A 7 -6.54 -30.35 17.28
CA ILE A 7 -6.63 -30.24 15.83
C ILE A 7 -5.72 -29.10 15.41
N ALA A 8 -4.62 -29.46 14.78
CA ALA A 8 -3.58 -28.52 14.39
C ALA A 8 -4.04 -27.69 13.16
N ILE A 9 -3.86 -26.40 13.23
CA ILE A 9 -4.02 -25.49 12.08
C ILE A 9 -3.02 -25.93 10.99
N LYS A 10 -3.52 -26.34 9.83
CA LYS A 10 -2.72 -26.67 8.67
C LYS A 10 -2.53 -25.42 7.81
N LEU A 11 -1.28 -25.09 7.51
CA LEU A 11 -0.92 -23.97 6.63
C LEU A 11 -0.53 -24.53 5.27
N ILE A 12 -1.23 -24.05 4.22
CA ILE A 12 -1.05 -24.51 2.83
C ILE A 12 -0.57 -23.32 2.01
N PRO A 13 0.47 -23.45 1.15
CA PRO A 13 0.87 -22.38 0.24
C PRO A 13 -0.30 -21.87 -0.58
N ALA A 14 -0.40 -20.56 -0.73
CA ALA A 14 -1.48 -19.92 -1.48
C ALA A 14 -1.45 -20.32 -2.97
N SER A 15 -0.29 -20.69 -3.52
CA SER A 15 -0.13 -21.18 -4.88
C SER A 15 -0.88 -22.49 -5.19
N HIS A 16 -1.35 -23.22 -4.16
CA HIS A 16 -2.16 -24.42 -4.33
C HIS A 16 -3.64 -24.12 -4.59
N PHE A 17 -4.03 -22.85 -4.55
CA PHE A 17 -5.40 -22.40 -4.78
C PHE A 17 -5.47 -21.58 -6.06
N SER A 18 -6.59 -21.67 -6.77
CA SER A 18 -6.88 -20.77 -7.89
C SER A 18 -7.07 -19.33 -7.39
N ILE A 19 -6.92 -18.37 -8.29
CA ILE A 19 -7.19 -16.95 -7.97
C ILE A 19 -8.63 -16.72 -7.52
N ASP A 20 -9.59 -17.47 -8.09
CA ASP A 20 -11.00 -17.39 -7.68
C ASP A 20 -11.20 -17.88 -6.24
N GLU A 21 -10.58 -19.01 -5.88
CA GLU A 21 -10.60 -19.52 -4.50
C GLU A 21 -9.95 -18.53 -3.53
N LEU A 22 -8.75 -18.03 -3.84
CA LEU A 22 -8.06 -17.02 -3.01
C LEU A 22 -8.90 -15.76 -2.84
N THR A 23 -9.57 -15.31 -3.91
CA THR A 23 -10.47 -14.14 -3.85
C THR A 23 -11.65 -14.42 -2.94
N GLY A 24 -12.25 -15.61 -3.04
CA GLY A 24 -13.34 -16.04 -2.15
C GLY A 24 -12.92 -16.08 -0.68
N ILE A 25 -11.76 -16.69 -0.39
CA ILE A 25 -11.17 -16.75 0.96
C ILE A 25 -10.93 -15.34 1.50
N TYR A 26 -10.26 -14.49 0.73
CA TYR A 26 -9.99 -13.11 1.12
C TYR A 26 -11.28 -12.37 1.47
N ASN A 27 -12.29 -12.41 0.61
CA ASN A 27 -13.56 -11.71 0.84
C ASN A 27 -14.29 -12.22 2.08
N GLN A 28 -14.26 -13.53 2.37
CA GLN A 28 -14.84 -14.09 3.60
C GLN A 28 -14.17 -13.54 4.87
N THR A 29 -12.87 -13.26 4.83
CA THR A 29 -12.17 -12.65 5.98
C THR A 29 -12.54 -11.18 6.19
N ARG A 30 -13.25 -10.55 5.23
CA ARG A 30 -13.54 -9.10 5.19
C ARG A 30 -15.02 -8.75 5.35
N VAL A 31 -15.90 -9.73 5.57
CA VAL A 31 -17.36 -9.48 5.64
C VAL A 31 -17.78 -8.50 6.73
N ASP A 32 -17.01 -8.38 7.81
CA ASP A 32 -17.23 -7.46 8.93
C ASP A 32 -16.06 -6.47 9.13
N TYR A 33 -15.26 -6.27 8.08
CA TYR A 33 -14.04 -5.48 8.21
C TYR A 33 -14.36 -3.98 8.30
N MET A 34 -13.57 -3.26 9.12
CA MET A 34 -13.75 -1.83 9.42
C MET A 34 -13.84 -0.93 8.18
N VAL A 35 -13.12 -1.30 7.13
CA VAL A 35 -13.13 -0.61 5.84
C VAL A 35 -13.48 -1.64 4.77
N PRO A 36 -14.60 -1.50 4.06
CA PRO A 36 -14.97 -2.41 2.99
C PRO A 36 -13.91 -2.43 1.88
N MET A 37 -13.34 -3.58 1.61
CA MET A 37 -12.29 -3.77 0.59
C MET A 37 -12.56 -5.04 -0.23
N PRO A 38 -13.74 -5.19 -0.86
CA PRO A 38 -14.03 -6.37 -1.65
C PRO A 38 -13.13 -6.43 -2.89
N MET A 39 -12.71 -7.63 -3.26
CA MET A 39 -11.95 -7.90 -4.46
C MET A 39 -12.70 -8.84 -5.40
N ASN A 40 -12.43 -8.72 -6.68
CA ASN A 40 -12.67 -9.77 -7.66
C ASN A 40 -11.33 -10.39 -8.10
N SER A 41 -11.38 -11.49 -8.82
CA SER A 41 -10.19 -12.25 -9.21
C SER A 41 -9.22 -11.45 -10.08
N ALA A 42 -9.73 -10.63 -10.99
CA ALA A 42 -8.90 -9.76 -11.82
C ALA A 42 -8.11 -8.72 -10.98
N ARG A 43 -8.77 -8.11 -10.00
CA ARG A 43 -8.12 -7.18 -9.07
C ARG A 43 -7.11 -7.87 -8.15
N LEU A 44 -7.40 -9.09 -7.70
CA LEU A 44 -6.45 -9.85 -6.89
C LEU A 44 -5.20 -10.21 -7.70
N MET A 45 -5.37 -10.64 -8.94
CA MET A 45 -4.25 -10.96 -9.84
C MET A 45 -3.38 -9.73 -10.11
N GLU A 46 -4.01 -8.58 -10.46
CA GLU A 46 -3.30 -7.31 -10.62
C GLU A 46 -2.55 -6.91 -9.33
N TYR A 47 -3.17 -7.10 -8.16
CA TYR A 47 -2.56 -6.81 -6.87
C TYR A 47 -1.33 -7.67 -6.60
N ILE A 48 -1.39 -8.96 -6.90
CA ILE A 48 -0.29 -9.92 -6.72
C ILE A 48 0.91 -9.50 -7.58
N GLU A 49 0.66 -9.21 -8.85
CA GLU A 49 1.70 -8.78 -9.79
C GLU A 49 2.27 -7.40 -9.42
N PHE A 50 1.40 -6.44 -9.11
CA PHE A 50 1.79 -5.06 -8.83
C PHE A 50 2.66 -4.92 -7.57
N TYR A 51 2.41 -5.74 -6.55
CA TYR A 51 3.08 -5.63 -5.25
C TYR A 51 4.05 -6.76 -4.94
N ASP A 52 4.49 -7.51 -5.95
CA ASP A 52 5.48 -8.61 -5.82
C ASP A 52 5.05 -9.66 -4.77
N VAL A 53 3.75 -10.03 -4.76
CA VAL A 53 3.24 -11.03 -3.84
C VAL A 53 3.65 -12.43 -4.31
N ASP A 54 4.40 -13.14 -3.48
CA ASP A 54 4.83 -14.52 -3.71
C ASP A 54 3.79 -15.49 -3.14
N LEU A 55 3.04 -16.16 -4.02
CA LEU A 55 2.01 -17.11 -3.62
C LEU A 55 2.57 -18.42 -3.03
N ASP A 56 3.79 -18.83 -3.38
CA ASP A 56 4.44 -20.01 -2.78
C ASP A 56 4.83 -19.78 -1.32
N ARG A 57 5.04 -18.51 -0.96
CA ARG A 57 5.38 -18.07 0.40
C ARG A 57 4.21 -17.45 1.16
N SER A 58 3.11 -17.20 0.46
CA SER A 58 1.83 -16.82 1.06
C SER A 58 1.08 -18.05 1.53
N VAL A 59 0.21 -17.93 2.53
CA VAL A 59 -0.40 -19.11 3.16
C VAL A 59 -1.90 -18.96 3.40
N VAL A 60 -2.59 -20.08 3.27
CA VAL A 60 -4.00 -20.27 3.66
C VAL A 60 -4.03 -21.20 4.87
N ALA A 61 -4.77 -20.82 5.90
CA ALA A 61 -4.99 -21.63 7.09
C ALA A 61 -6.26 -22.49 6.95
N ILE A 62 -6.13 -23.78 7.20
CA ILE A 62 -7.22 -24.75 7.24
C ILE A 62 -7.22 -25.46 8.59
N GLU A 63 -8.39 -25.67 9.16
CA GLU A 63 -8.61 -26.45 10.38
C GLU A 63 -9.90 -27.26 10.20
N ASP A 64 -9.87 -28.55 10.48
CA ASP A 64 -11.01 -29.49 10.26
C ASP A 64 -11.54 -29.51 8.82
N GLY A 65 -10.68 -29.30 7.83
CA GLY A 65 -11.10 -29.21 6.41
C GLY A 65 -11.72 -27.87 6.05
N GLU A 66 -11.93 -26.96 7.01
CA GLU A 66 -12.56 -25.68 6.81
C GLU A 66 -11.53 -24.54 6.69
N LEU A 67 -11.80 -23.60 5.81
CA LEU A 67 -10.99 -22.40 5.65
C LEU A 67 -11.07 -21.51 6.90
N ARG A 68 -9.93 -21.03 7.39
CA ARG A 68 -9.83 -20.18 8.58
C ARG A 68 -9.27 -18.80 8.30
N GLY A 69 -8.40 -18.67 7.31
CA GLY A 69 -7.80 -17.39 6.99
C GLY A 69 -6.77 -17.46 5.89
N VAL A 70 -6.23 -16.32 5.52
CA VAL A 70 -5.19 -16.13 4.51
C VAL A 70 -4.24 -15.03 4.93
N ALA A 71 -2.97 -15.16 4.55
CA ALA A 71 -1.98 -14.10 4.63
C ALA A 71 -1.06 -14.15 3.41
N MET A 72 -0.73 -12.99 2.87
CA MET A 72 0.11 -12.87 1.69
C MET A 72 1.43 -12.18 2.04
N LEU A 73 2.49 -12.58 1.35
CA LEU A 73 3.85 -12.07 1.52
C LEU A 73 4.35 -11.46 0.21
N GLY A 74 4.56 -10.15 0.20
CA GLY A 74 5.36 -9.49 -0.83
C GLY A 74 6.84 -9.73 -0.57
N VAL A 75 7.60 -9.98 -1.63
CA VAL A 75 9.04 -10.30 -1.53
C VAL A 75 9.83 -9.43 -2.49
N ARG A 76 10.80 -8.66 -1.96
CA ARG A 76 11.82 -7.92 -2.70
C ARG A 76 13.20 -8.27 -2.15
N ALA A 77 14.25 -7.92 -2.87
CA ALA A 77 15.61 -8.42 -2.61
C ALA A 77 16.03 -8.46 -1.12
N GLU A 78 15.77 -7.38 -0.36
CA GLU A 78 16.27 -7.25 1.02
C GLU A 78 15.14 -7.06 2.05
N ARG A 79 13.88 -7.20 1.62
CA ARG A 79 12.70 -6.92 2.46
C ARG A 79 11.50 -7.75 2.07
N THR A 80 10.64 -8.01 3.05
CA THR A 80 9.34 -8.62 2.83
C THR A 80 8.21 -7.70 3.33
N TRP A 81 7.02 -7.96 2.87
CA TRP A 81 5.84 -7.19 3.24
C TRP A 81 4.65 -8.10 3.52
N VAL A 82 4.13 -8.03 4.74
CA VAL A 82 2.92 -8.77 5.09
C VAL A 82 1.70 -7.97 4.64
N THR A 83 0.92 -8.60 3.78
CA THR A 83 -0.30 -8.00 3.27
C THR A 83 -1.47 -8.98 3.27
N ARG A 84 -2.69 -8.47 3.12
CA ARG A 84 -3.91 -9.28 3.01
C ARG A 84 -4.11 -10.31 4.14
N LEU A 85 -3.51 -10.09 5.32
CA LEU A 85 -3.79 -10.91 6.49
C LEU A 85 -5.28 -10.80 6.87
N GLY A 86 -5.95 -11.93 6.92
CA GLY A 86 -7.35 -12.01 7.31
C GLY A 86 -7.69 -13.34 7.96
N VAL A 87 -8.53 -13.31 8.98
CA VAL A 87 -9.08 -14.48 9.67
C VAL A 87 -10.60 -14.42 9.58
N ILE A 88 -11.22 -15.53 9.22
CA ILE A 88 -12.69 -15.65 9.13
C ILE A 88 -13.30 -15.29 10.49
N PRO A 89 -14.32 -14.43 10.53
CA PRO A 89 -14.85 -13.88 11.79
C PRO A 89 -15.20 -14.90 12.86
N SER A 90 -15.84 -16.01 12.46
CA SER A 90 -16.27 -17.08 13.38
C SER A 90 -15.09 -17.84 14.03
N THR A 91 -13.87 -17.71 13.50
CA THR A 91 -12.69 -18.47 13.96
C THR A 91 -11.62 -17.58 14.59
N ARG A 92 -11.89 -16.29 14.74
CA ARG A 92 -10.99 -15.35 15.43
C ARG A 92 -10.78 -15.76 16.89
N ARG A 93 -9.62 -15.38 17.45
CA ARG A 93 -9.16 -15.70 18.81
C ARG A 93 -8.74 -17.16 19.03
N GLY A 94 -8.74 -17.99 17.98
CA GLY A 94 -8.23 -19.38 17.98
C GLY A 94 -6.75 -19.52 17.60
N GLY A 95 -5.96 -18.42 17.57
CA GLY A 95 -4.52 -18.50 17.21
C GLY A 95 -4.22 -18.47 15.71
N VAL A 96 -5.23 -18.54 14.83
CA VAL A 96 -5.06 -18.59 13.35
C VAL A 96 -4.22 -17.41 12.82
N GLY A 97 -4.51 -16.19 13.27
CA GLY A 97 -3.76 -15.01 12.83
C GLY A 97 -2.28 -15.04 13.22
N GLU A 98 -1.99 -15.59 14.41
CA GLU A 98 -0.61 -15.76 14.87
C GLU A 98 0.13 -16.84 14.06
N ALA A 99 -0.52 -17.98 13.80
CA ALA A 99 0.05 -19.05 12.98
C ALA A 99 0.35 -18.58 11.55
N LEU A 100 -0.58 -17.83 10.91
CA LEU A 100 -0.37 -17.22 9.61
C LEU A 100 0.86 -16.30 9.62
N MET A 101 0.95 -15.39 10.60
CA MET A 101 2.04 -14.43 10.70
C MET A 101 3.39 -15.12 10.95
N GLN A 102 3.44 -16.10 11.86
CA GLN A 102 4.66 -16.86 12.14
C GLN A 102 5.17 -17.56 10.88
N SER A 103 4.27 -18.18 10.11
CA SER A 103 4.64 -18.81 8.85
C SER A 103 5.25 -17.81 7.85
N LEU A 104 4.67 -16.63 7.69
CA LEU A 104 5.25 -15.61 6.79
C LEU A 104 6.63 -15.14 7.27
N LEU A 105 6.81 -14.94 8.57
CA LEU A 105 8.12 -14.57 9.13
C LEU A 105 9.16 -15.69 8.97
N GLU A 106 8.76 -16.96 9.09
CA GLU A 106 9.63 -18.10 8.78
C GLU A 106 10.02 -18.13 7.29
N GLN A 107 9.08 -17.81 6.37
CA GLN A 107 9.41 -17.71 4.95
C GLN A 107 10.41 -16.59 4.67
N SER A 108 10.25 -15.42 5.30
CA SER A 108 11.23 -14.33 5.21
C SER A 108 12.61 -14.76 5.71
N ALA A 109 12.68 -15.43 6.87
CA ALA A 109 13.92 -15.93 7.44
C ALA A 109 14.60 -17.00 6.53
N ARG A 110 13.82 -17.88 5.88
CA ARG A 110 14.35 -18.87 4.91
C ARG A 110 14.98 -18.20 3.68
N LEU A 111 14.53 -16.99 3.33
CA LEU A 111 15.14 -16.17 2.28
C LEU A 111 16.39 -15.40 2.76
N GLY A 112 16.73 -15.48 4.04
CA GLY A 112 17.78 -14.67 4.67
C GLY A 112 17.38 -13.19 4.83
N ILE A 113 16.07 -12.90 4.82
CA ILE A 113 15.56 -11.54 4.94
C ILE A 113 15.03 -11.32 6.36
N ASP A 114 15.67 -10.42 7.10
CA ASP A 114 15.30 -10.09 8.48
C ASP A 114 14.33 -8.92 8.58
N PHE A 115 14.22 -8.11 7.51
CA PHE A 115 13.40 -6.92 7.51
C PHE A 115 12.03 -7.16 6.88
N THR A 116 10.98 -6.96 7.68
CA THR A 116 9.58 -7.14 7.27
C THR A 116 8.76 -5.89 7.58
N MET A 117 7.98 -5.46 6.61
CA MET A 117 7.07 -4.31 6.69
C MET A 117 5.61 -4.77 6.72
N LEU A 118 4.74 -3.96 7.29
CA LEU A 118 3.28 -4.08 7.14
C LEU A 118 2.59 -2.74 7.45
N GLU A 119 1.34 -2.62 7.04
CA GLU A 119 0.44 -1.56 7.49
C GLU A 119 -0.81 -2.16 8.14
N VAL A 120 -1.24 -1.57 9.24
CA VAL A 120 -2.49 -1.92 9.92
C VAL A 120 -3.44 -0.73 9.97
N ILE A 121 -4.73 -0.95 9.69
CA ILE A 121 -5.73 0.11 9.83
C ILE A 121 -5.73 0.60 11.29
N LYS A 122 -5.61 1.92 11.48
CA LYS A 122 -5.71 2.54 12.81
C LYS A 122 -7.02 2.12 13.48
N ASN A 123 -6.94 1.76 14.76
CA ASN A 123 -8.03 1.20 15.56
C ASN A 123 -8.34 -0.30 15.33
N ASN A 124 -7.62 -1.01 14.45
CA ASN A 124 -7.67 -2.47 14.43
C ASN A 124 -6.83 -3.04 15.57
N VAL A 125 -7.33 -2.88 16.82
CA VAL A 125 -6.63 -3.25 18.05
C VAL A 125 -6.18 -4.71 18.08
N PRO A 126 -6.98 -5.70 17.65
CA PRO A 126 -6.55 -7.09 17.68
C PRO A 126 -5.33 -7.36 16.79
N ALA A 127 -5.32 -6.85 15.56
CA ALA A 127 -4.20 -7.02 14.63
C ALA A 127 -2.97 -6.25 15.12
N HIS A 128 -3.13 -5.02 15.56
CA HIS A 128 -2.05 -4.20 16.09
C HIS A 128 -1.33 -4.86 17.27
N ARG A 129 -2.09 -5.39 18.25
CA ARG A 129 -1.52 -6.14 19.39
C ARG A 129 -0.78 -7.41 18.96
N LEU A 130 -1.30 -8.12 17.95
CA LEU A 130 -0.61 -9.29 17.40
C LEU A 130 0.74 -8.90 16.79
N PHE A 131 0.81 -7.82 16.02
CA PHE A 131 2.05 -7.38 15.41
C PHE A 131 3.08 -6.93 16.44
N LEU A 132 2.67 -6.15 17.45
CA LEU A 132 3.56 -5.81 18.58
C LEU A 132 4.10 -7.06 19.29
N LYS A 133 3.24 -8.06 19.58
CA LYS A 133 3.64 -9.35 20.16
C LYS A 133 4.71 -10.07 19.32
N LEU A 134 4.63 -9.95 18.00
CA LEU A 134 5.57 -10.57 17.04
C LEU A 134 6.84 -9.74 16.79
N GLY A 135 7.04 -8.66 17.54
CA GLY A 135 8.24 -7.84 17.47
C GLY A 135 8.23 -6.74 16.39
N PHE A 136 7.07 -6.44 15.84
CA PHE A 136 6.93 -5.23 15.02
C PHE A 136 6.88 -3.97 15.89
N TYR A 137 7.38 -2.86 15.39
CA TYR A 137 7.33 -1.56 16.03
C TYR A 137 6.75 -0.51 15.06
N GLU A 138 6.10 0.51 15.61
CA GLU A 138 5.46 1.57 14.83
C GLU A 138 6.50 2.52 14.25
N ILE A 139 6.33 2.89 12.97
CA ILE A 139 7.15 3.89 12.27
C ILE A 139 6.42 5.22 12.17
N GLY A 140 5.13 5.18 11.86
CA GLY A 140 4.32 6.37 11.71
C GLY A 140 2.90 6.08 11.25
N GLU A 141 2.13 7.14 11.07
CA GLU A 141 0.77 7.06 10.54
C GLU A 141 0.76 7.45 9.06
N LEU A 142 -0.01 6.70 8.29
CA LEU A 142 -0.21 6.88 6.87
C LEU A 142 -1.67 7.24 6.59
N LEU A 143 -1.88 8.30 5.83
CA LEU A 143 -3.19 8.77 5.41
C LEU A 143 -3.61 8.12 4.10
N ILE A 144 -4.88 7.78 4.03
CA ILE A 144 -5.55 7.43 2.78
C ILE A 144 -6.47 8.60 2.43
N LEU A 145 -6.15 9.28 1.34
CA LEU A 145 -6.87 10.46 0.90
C LEU A 145 -7.74 10.17 -0.32
N ARG A 146 -8.87 10.82 -0.39
CA ARG A 146 -9.77 10.75 -1.54
C ARG A 146 -10.28 12.13 -1.93
N ARG A 147 -10.43 12.34 -3.24
CA ARG A 147 -11.12 13.49 -3.80
C ARG A 147 -12.07 13.02 -4.89
N ALA A 148 -13.35 13.30 -4.70
CA ALA A 148 -14.37 13.03 -5.71
C ALA A 148 -14.20 13.95 -6.94
N PRO A 149 -14.66 13.53 -8.12
CA PRO A 149 -14.70 14.37 -9.32
C PRO A 149 -15.40 15.70 -9.04
N SER A 150 -14.87 16.79 -9.57
CA SER A 150 -15.45 18.12 -9.39
C SER A 150 -15.37 18.92 -10.69
N LYS A 151 -16.45 19.64 -11.01
CA LYS A 151 -16.49 20.59 -12.12
C LYS A 151 -15.87 21.94 -11.75
N LYS A 152 -15.63 22.20 -10.49
CA LYS A 152 -14.99 23.42 -10.03
C LYS A 152 -13.51 23.36 -10.39
N LEU A 153 -13.17 23.96 -11.52
CA LEU A 153 -11.79 24.08 -11.98
C LEU A 153 -11.12 25.21 -11.18
N VAL A 154 -9.92 24.93 -10.74
CA VAL A 154 -9.02 25.94 -10.17
C VAL A 154 -7.92 26.11 -11.18
N GLU A 155 -7.74 27.32 -11.70
CA GLU A 155 -6.67 27.60 -12.64
C GLU A 155 -5.32 27.57 -11.94
N PRO A 156 -4.38 26.76 -12.44
CA PRO A 156 -3.05 26.66 -11.84
C PRO A 156 -2.22 27.89 -12.20
N VAL A 157 -1.52 28.42 -11.23
CA VAL A 157 -0.54 29.52 -11.42
C VAL A 157 0.80 28.90 -11.84
N ILE A 158 0.93 28.54 -13.11
CA ILE A 158 2.06 27.78 -13.66
C ILE A 158 2.79 28.65 -14.67
N ALA A 159 4.13 28.68 -14.62
CA ALA A 159 4.97 29.29 -15.65
C ALA A 159 5.28 28.32 -16.78
N ASP A 160 5.60 27.06 -16.43
CA ASP A 160 5.85 25.99 -17.39
C ASP A 160 5.35 24.65 -16.85
N ALA A 161 4.84 23.80 -17.75
CA ALA A 161 4.37 22.47 -17.46
C ALA A 161 4.86 21.47 -18.52
N ARG A 162 5.78 20.58 -18.11
CA ARG A 162 6.34 19.55 -18.98
C ARG A 162 5.79 18.19 -18.59
N ARG A 163 5.20 17.47 -19.55
CA ARG A 163 4.83 16.07 -19.36
C ARG A 163 6.11 15.22 -19.30
N LEU A 164 6.17 14.29 -18.36
CA LEU A 164 7.22 13.30 -18.27
C LEU A 164 6.80 12.02 -19.00
N GLU A 165 7.67 11.51 -19.84
CA GLU A 165 7.49 10.19 -20.42
C GLU A 165 7.70 9.10 -19.35
N ARG A 166 7.15 7.89 -19.61
CA ARG A 166 7.17 6.80 -18.62
C ARG A 166 8.57 6.55 -18.03
N TYR A 167 9.60 6.50 -18.86
CA TYR A 167 10.97 6.22 -18.41
C TYR A 167 11.52 7.35 -17.51
N GLU A 168 11.27 8.62 -17.85
CA GLU A 168 11.67 9.78 -17.03
C GLU A 168 10.96 9.76 -15.66
N ALA A 169 9.66 9.44 -15.67
CA ALA A 169 8.86 9.36 -14.46
C ALA A 169 9.38 8.25 -13.52
N LEU A 170 9.68 7.08 -14.06
CA LEU A 170 10.22 5.96 -13.28
C LEU A 170 11.64 6.23 -12.77
N ASP A 171 12.47 6.92 -13.55
CA ASP A 171 13.80 7.34 -13.09
C ASP A 171 13.71 8.27 -11.89
N LEU A 172 12.84 9.28 -11.93
CA LEU A 172 12.63 10.20 -10.81
C LEU A 172 12.17 9.48 -9.55
N VAL A 173 11.23 8.54 -9.67
CA VAL A 173 10.80 7.70 -8.55
C VAL A 173 11.94 6.82 -8.02
N GLY A 174 12.79 6.28 -8.89
CA GLY A 174 13.93 5.46 -8.53
C GLY A 174 15.04 6.23 -7.81
N TYR A 175 15.22 7.51 -8.13
CA TYR A 175 16.16 8.40 -7.43
C TYR A 175 15.70 8.79 -6.03
N ASP A 176 14.40 8.88 -5.81
CA ASP A 176 13.85 9.22 -4.49
C ASP A 176 13.75 7.96 -3.60
N ARG A 177 14.92 7.40 -3.27
CA ARG A 177 15.08 6.21 -2.43
C ARG A 177 14.80 6.48 -0.94
N GLY A 178 13.86 7.38 -0.64
CA GLY A 178 13.41 7.59 0.73
C GLY A 178 12.71 6.36 1.30
N THR A 179 12.40 6.40 2.60
CA THR A 179 11.60 5.41 3.32
C THR A 179 10.14 5.42 2.85
N GLN A 180 9.90 5.01 1.60
CA GLN A 180 8.55 4.94 1.07
C GLN A 180 7.85 3.67 1.56
N PRO A 181 6.55 3.72 1.90
CA PRO A 181 5.74 2.53 2.10
C PRO A 181 5.81 1.60 0.89
N TRP A 182 5.65 0.29 1.10
CA TRP A 182 5.78 -0.72 0.04
C TRP A 182 5.08 -0.37 -1.26
N THR A 183 3.86 0.13 -1.17
CA THR A 183 3.01 0.47 -2.32
C THR A 183 3.52 1.64 -3.16
N ASN A 184 4.35 2.49 -2.57
CA ASN A 184 4.88 3.70 -3.22
C ASN A 184 6.34 3.54 -3.67
N GLN A 185 6.94 2.37 -3.48
CA GLN A 185 8.30 2.08 -3.91
C GLN A 185 8.40 1.95 -5.44
N SER A 186 9.60 2.19 -5.97
CA SER A 186 9.86 2.18 -7.42
C SER A 186 9.52 0.85 -8.09
N GLU A 187 9.69 -0.27 -7.38
CA GLU A 187 9.33 -1.60 -7.88
C GLU A 187 7.82 -1.68 -8.17
N SER A 188 6.95 -1.23 -7.23
CA SER A 188 5.51 -1.17 -7.47
C SER A 188 5.18 -0.30 -8.69
N MET A 189 5.80 0.88 -8.78
CA MET A 189 5.55 1.79 -9.89
C MET A 189 6.02 1.23 -11.24
N SER A 190 7.06 0.39 -11.25
CA SER A 190 7.57 -0.24 -12.49
C SER A 190 6.55 -1.20 -13.10
N HIS A 191 5.72 -1.85 -12.29
CA HIS A 191 4.66 -2.77 -12.73
C HIS A 191 3.39 -2.04 -13.22
N ALA A 192 3.20 -0.78 -12.86
CA ALA A 192 2.04 -0.02 -13.31
C ALA A 192 2.07 0.26 -14.82
N GLN A 193 0.97 -0.02 -15.53
CA GLN A 193 0.94 0.14 -16.98
C GLN A 193 0.79 1.61 -17.39
N ASP A 194 -0.17 2.34 -16.83
CA ASP A 194 -0.54 3.70 -17.23
C ASP A 194 0.09 4.76 -16.31
N ILE A 195 1.44 4.71 -16.17
CA ILE A 195 2.19 5.74 -15.46
C ILE A 195 2.34 6.97 -16.34
N SER A 196 2.06 8.11 -15.76
CA SER A 196 2.30 9.43 -16.31
C SER A 196 2.97 10.31 -15.28
N GLY A 197 3.71 11.30 -15.76
CA GLY A 197 4.30 12.29 -14.86
C GLY A 197 4.20 13.70 -15.43
N LEU A 198 4.40 14.65 -14.55
CA LEU A 198 4.52 16.05 -14.92
C LEU A 198 5.63 16.72 -14.10
N TYR A 199 6.34 17.63 -14.71
CA TYR A 199 7.28 18.53 -14.08
C TYR A 199 6.74 19.95 -14.21
N LEU A 200 6.62 20.67 -13.09
CA LEU A 200 6.10 22.04 -13.07
C LEU A 200 7.17 23.03 -12.62
N THR A 201 7.15 24.19 -13.26
CA THR A 201 7.82 25.40 -12.79
C THR A 201 6.76 26.47 -12.55
N LEU A 202 6.73 27.07 -11.35
CA LEU A 202 5.81 28.13 -10.98
C LEU A 202 6.42 29.52 -11.29
N GLN A 203 5.59 30.56 -11.29
CA GLN A 203 6.05 31.93 -11.60
C GLN A 203 7.06 32.49 -10.57
N ASP A 204 7.03 31.98 -9.32
CA ASP A 204 7.96 32.32 -8.26
C ASP A 204 9.29 31.56 -8.34
N GLY A 205 9.47 30.68 -9.34
CA GLY A 205 10.65 29.84 -9.52
C GLY A 205 10.58 28.49 -8.78
N SER A 206 9.50 28.20 -8.05
CA SER A 206 9.31 26.89 -7.43
C SER A 206 9.23 25.79 -8.47
N GLN A 207 9.84 24.62 -8.18
CA GLN A 207 9.93 23.49 -9.12
C GLN A 207 9.71 22.17 -8.43
N GLY A 208 9.18 21.22 -9.19
CA GLY A 208 9.00 19.86 -8.72
C GLY A 208 8.30 18.98 -9.74
N TRP A 209 8.11 17.73 -9.35
CA TRP A 209 7.47 16.72 -10.20
C TRP A 209 6.42 15.90 -9.44
N LEU A 210 5.46 15.40 -10.20
CA LEU A 210 4.44 14.46 -9.77
C LEU A 210 4.38 13.30 -10.76
N VAL A 211 4.47 12.06 -10.25
CA VAL A 211 4.21 10.82 -10.99
C VAL A 211 2.92 10.22 -10.46
N TYR A 212 2.08 9.73 -11.35
CA TYR A 212 0.78 9.16 -10.99
C TYR A 212 0.37 8.07 -11.97
N GLN A 213 -0.48 7.16 -11.51
CA GLN A 213 -1.14 6.20 -12.37
C GLN A 213 -2.52 6.71 -12.77
N ARG A 214 -2.81 6.66 -14.08
CA ARG A 214 -4.14 7.01 -14.62
C ARG A 214 -4.87 5.73 -15.04
N GLN A 215 -5.88 5.35 -14.31
CA GLN A 215 -6.81 4.29 -14.68
C GLN A 215 -8.06 4.87 -15.37
N LYS A 216 -8.94 4.01 -15.89
CA LYS A 216 -10.13 4.40 -16.66
C LYS A 216 -11.03 5.41 -15.92
N PHE A 217 -11.18 5.27 -14.60
CA PHE A 217 -12.08 6.09 -13.79
C PHE A 217 -11.40 6.76 -12.59
N THR A 218 -10.12 6.48 -12.35
CA THR A 218 -9.41 6.93 -11.16
C THR A 218 -7.98 7.38 -11.45
N LEU A 219 -7.51 8.29 -10.62
CA LEU A 219 -6.10 8.65 -10.49
C LEU A 219 -5.60 8.06 -9.16
N THR A 220 -4.48 7.35 -9.20
CA THR A 220 -3.91 6.64 -8.06
C THR A 220 -2.38 6.71 -8.06
N HIS A 221 -1.75 6.18 -7.00
CA HIS A 221 -0.28 6.01 -6.90
C HIS A 221 0.48 7.31 -7.16
N PHE A 222 0.22 8.33 -6.34
CA PHE A 222 0.90 9.61 -6.46
C PHE A 222 2.24 9.54 -5.73
N ILE A 223 3.31 9.82 -6.47
CA ILE A 223 4.65 10.04 -5.93
C ILE A 223 5.10 11.41 -6.43
N TYR A 224 5.55 12.24 -5.52
CA TYR A 224 5.84 13.65 -5.82
C TYR A 224 7.02 14.14 -5.02
N LYS A 225 7.66 15.18 -5.55
CA LYS A 225 8.75 15.87 -4.88
C LYS A 225 8.75 17.34 -5.25
N THR A 226 8.95 18.18 -4.26
CA THR A 226 9.33 19.57 -4.45
C THR A 226 10.84 19.67 -4.42
N GLU A 227 11.44 20.16 -5.49
CA GLU A 227 12.88 20.36 -5.61
C GLU A 227 13.27 21.76 -5.14
N VAL A 228 12.44 22.76 -5.47
CA VAL A 228 12.61 24.16 -5.09
C VAL A 228 11.26 24.73 -4.66
N GLY A 229 11.25 25.48 -3.58
CA GLY A 229 10.07 26.20 -3.10
C GLY A 229 9.31 25.53 -1.96
N ASP A 230 8.07 25.98 -1.74
CA ASP A 230 7.20 25.48 -0.68
C ASP A 230 6.44 24.23 -1.11
N PRO A 231 6.56 23.10 -0.37
CA PRO A 231 5.89 21.85 -0.71
C PRO A 231 4.37 21.93 -0.81
N ALA A 232 3.72 22.68 0.08
CA ALA A 232 2.27 22.82 0.08
C ALA A 232 1.77 23.57 -1.17
N THR A 233 2.50 24.58 -1.59
CA THR A 233 2.22 25.36 -2.81
C THR A 233 2.42 24.49 -4.05
N MET A 234 3.52 23.72 -4.11
CA MET A 234 3.79 22.80 -5.22
C MET A 234 2.74 21.71 -5.31
N ALA A 235 2.34 21.08 -4.20
CA ALA A 235 1.26 20.09 -4.19
C ALA A 235 -0.04 20.67 -4.74
N TYR A 236 -0.42 21.87 -4.28
CA TYR A 236 -1.60 22.55 -4.81
C TYR A 236 -1.51 22.79 -6.33
N ALA A 237 -0.36 23.19 -6.83
CA ALA A 237 -0.14 23.42 -8.27
C ALA A 237 -0.21 22.11 -9.07
N PHE A 238 0.44 21.04 -8.62
CA PHE A 238 0.34 19.71 -9.23
C PHE A 238 -1.11 19.26 -9.37
N LEU A 239 -1.84 19.30 -8.25
CA LEU A 239 -3.21 18.83 -8.17
C LEU A 239 -4.17 19.72 -8.98
N SER A 240 -3.94 21.03 -8.99
CA SER A 240 -4.70 21.98 -9.81
C SER A 240 -4.56 21.66 -11.29
N HIS A 241 -3.31 21.49 -11.78
CA HIS A 241 -3.03 21.11 -13.16
C HIS A 241 -3.66 19.75 -13.51
N LEU A 242 -3.46 18.75 -12.65
CA LEU A 242 -3.96 17.40 -12.86
C LEU A 242 -5.49 17.35 -12.94
N HIS A 243 -6.18 18.02 -12.02
CA HIS A 243 -7.64 18.05 -12.01
C HIS A 243 -8.26 18.94 -13.08
N HIS A 244 -7.52 19.92 -13.57
CA HIS A 244 -7.91 20.65 -14.79
C HIS A 244 -7.90 19.71 -16.00
N GLN A 245 -6.87 18.88 -16.12
CA GLN A 245 -6.74 17.90 -17.20
C GLN A 245 -7.75 16.73 -17.07
N TYR A 246 -8.03 16.27 -15.83
CA TYR A 246 -8.89 15.12 -15.55
C TYR A 246 -10.05 15.44 -14.57
N PRO A 247 -10.95 16.38 -14.89
CA PRO A 247 -11.95 16.87 -13.92
C PRO A 247 -13.01 15.83 -13.53
N ARG A 248 -13.11 14.71 -14.29
CA ARG A 248 -14.11 13.68 -14.12
C ARG A 248 -13.59 12.42 -13.42
N LEU A 249 -12.29 12.34 -13.15
CA LEU A 249 -11.71 11.18 -12.49
C LEU A 249 -11.78 11.31 -10.97
N ASP A 250 -12.18 10.23 -10.32
CA ASP A 250 -12.03 10.07 -8.87
C ASP A 250 -10.54 9.96 -8.54
N THR A 251 -10.14 10.37 -7.36
CA THR A 251 -8.74 10.28 -6.96
C THR A 251 -8.65 9.58 -5.61
N HIS A 252 -7.84 8.54 -5.56
CA HIS A 252 -7.56 7.77 -4.37
C HIS A 252 -6.05 7.66 -4.19
N ILE A 253 -5.55 8.22 -3.11
CA ILE A 253 -4.12 8.25 -2.79
C ILE A 253 -3.91 7.49 -1.49
N GLU A 254 -2.98 6.55 -1.53
CA GLU A 254 -2.64 5.75 -0.37
C GLU A 254 -1.28 6.14 0.21
N ASN A 255 -1.19 5.98 1.53
CA ASN A 255 0.07 5.98 2.26
C ASN A 255 0.85 7.31 2.21
N ILE A 256 0.14 8.45 2.34
CA ILE A 256 0.78 9.74 2.61
C ILE A 256 1.12 9.82 4.11
N GLN A 257 2.36 10.15 4.45
CA GLN A 257 2.74 10.33 5.84
C GLN A 257 1.98 11.51 6.48
N VAL A 258 1.56 11.36 7.72
CA VAL A 258 0.77 12.39 8.43
C VAL A 258 1.50 13.71 8.59
N ASN A 259 2.83 13.70 8.56
CA ASN A 259 3.71 14.86 8.65
C ASN A 259 4.28 15.29 7.29
N ASP A 260 3.74 14.80 6.17
CA ASP A 260 4.17 15.19 4.83
C ASP A 260 3.93 16.70 4.61
N PRO A 261 4.96 17.49 4.27
CA PRO A 261 4.84 18.93 4.10
C PRO A 261 3.94 19.35 2.92
N HIS A 262 3.61 18.42 2.01
CA HIS A 262 2.69 18.67 0.91
C HIS A 262 1.21 18.56 1.32
N LEU A 263 0.92 17.97 2.47
CA LEU A 263 -0.46 17.68 2.92
C LEU A 263 -1.39 18.91 2.92
N PRO A 264 -0.96 20.12 3.35
CA PRO A 264 -1.82 21.30 3.26
C PRO A 264 -2.28 21.63 1.83
N GLY A 265 -1.45 21.35 0.82
CA GLY A 265 -1.81 21.51 -0.59
C GLY A 265 -2.91 20.56 -1.03
N PHE A 266 -2.87 19.29 -0.60
CA PHE A 266 -3.93 18.32 -0.81
C PHE A 266 -5.24 18.76 -0.16
N GLN A 267 -5.19 19.18 1.10
CA GLN A 267 -6.36 19.68 1.84
C GLN A 267 -6.99 20.90 1.15
N LYS A 268 -6.18 21.85 0.71
CA LYS A 268 -6.64 23.04 -0.03
C LYS A 268 -7.31 22.65 -1.36
N MET A 269 -6.85 21.58 -2.02
CA MET A 269 -7.46 21.04 -3.25
C MET A 269 -8.75 20.25 -2.98
N GLY A 270 -9.14 20.05 -1.73
CA GLY A 270 -10.38 19.38 -1.35
C GLY A 270 -10.25 17.87 -1.19
N TYR A 271 -9.04 17.37 -0.96
CA TYR A 271 -8.85 15.98 -0.53
C TYR A 271 -9.29 15.81 0.90
N VAL A 272 -9.97 14.72 1.16
CA VAL A 272 -10.44 14.34 2.50
C VAL A 272 -9.83 13.02 2.92
N GLU A 273 -9.60 12.89 4.22
CA GLU A 273 -9.14 11.64 4.81
C GLU A 273 -10.27 10.60 4.80
N SER A 274 -10.00 9.42 4.23
CA SER A 274 -10.90 8.27 4.27
C SER A 274 -10.67 7.44 5.53
N PHE A 275 -9.42 7.10 5.80
CA PHE A 275 -8.98 6.39 7.01
C PHE A 275 -7.45 6.48 7.12
N ARG A 276 -6.90 5.94 8.22
CA ARG A 276 -5.45 5.89 8.48
C ARG A 276 -4.98 4.47 8.66
N ARG A 277 -3.70 4.28 8.37
CA ARG A 277 -2.93 3.08 8.73
C ARG A 277 -1.80 3.46 9.66
N ILE A 278 -1.34 2.50 10.46
CA ILE A 278 -0.07 2.57 11.17
C ILE A 278 0.90 1.71 10.37
N GLU A 279 2.00 2.30 9.95
CA GLU A 279 3.12 1.57 9.34
C GLU A 279 3.94 0.93 10.45
N MET A 280 4.26 -0.34 10.30
CA MET A 280 5.01 -1.09 11.29
C MET A 280 6.13 -1.87 10.62
N TRP A 281 7.29 -1.92 11.26
CA TRP A 281 8.46 -2.63 10.80
C TRP A 281 8.93 -3.65 11.84
N ARG A 282 9.60 -4.70 11.36
CA ARG A 282 10.27 -5.69 12.17
C ARG A 282 11.66 -5.95 11.59
N GLY A 283 12.68 -6.05 12.45
CA GLY A 283 14.08 -6.17 12.05
C GLY A 283 14.73 -4.82 11.71
N ASN A 284 15.92 -4.89 11.16
CA ASN A 284 16.70 -3.70 10.81
C ASN A 284 16.46 -3.34 9.33
N PRO A 285 16.07 -2.10 9.02
CA PRO A 285 15.88 -1.69 7.64
C PRO A 285 17.22 -1.73 6.87
N PRO A 286 17.22 -2.28 5.64
CA PRO A 286 18.41 -2.27 4.81
C PRO A 286 18.79 -0.83 4.42
N SER A 287 20.09 -0.60 4.17
CA SER A 287 20.60 0.72 3.79
C SER A 287 19.98 1.27 2.49
N SER A 288 19.50 0.38 1.64
CA SER A 288 18.84 0.72 0.37
C SER A 288 17.53 1.50 0.51
N ILE A 289 16.87 1.42 1.69
CA ILE A 289 15.60 2.12 1.97
C ILE A 289 15.76 3.24 3.02
N MET A 290 16.96 3.42 3.55
CA MET A 290 17.22 4.52 4.47
C MET A 290 17.48 5.81 3.68
N PRO A 291 16.98 6.98 4.13
CA PRO A 291 17.30 8.26 3.49
C PRO A 291 18.82 8.44 3.44
N SER A 292 19.31 8.89 2.31
CA SER A 292 20.71 9.33 2.19
C SER A 292 20.96 10.44 3.22
N LYS A 293 21.98 10.27 4.05
CA LYS A 293 22.35 11.28 5.06
C LYS A 293 22.79 12.57 4.40
#